data_556b7043975dd221331faec8d0674e19
#
_entry.id   556b7043975dd221331faec8d0674e19
#
_cell.length_a   1.000
_cell.length_b   1.000
_cell.length_c   1.000
_cell.angle_alpha   90.00
_cell.angle_beta   90.00
_cell.angle_gamma   90.00
#
_symmetry.space_group_name_H-M   'P 1'
#
loop_
_entity.id
_entity.type
_entity.pdbx_description
1 polymer ?
#
loop_
_entity_poly.entity_id
_entity_poly.type
_entity_poly.pdbx_seq_one_letter_code
_entity_poly.pdbx_strand_id
1 'polypeptide(L)'
;MSRRVEDELIAIAHDWDRAMVGNDAEAIGRYMADDWVIIGSDGRVGDKATFLGLVKSGALTHDEMTSEDLHIRVYGDTAVVSARGVSGGTYRGQAFREVERSSCVFVRQAGEWRCVLTHLSRIAQNEAG
;
A
#
# COMPACT_ATOMS: atom_id res chain seq x y z
N MET A 1 14.90 17.85 -9.88
CA MET A 1 15.24 16.44 -9.90
C MET A 1 14.37 15.67 -8.98
N SER A 2 14.69 15.72 -7.71
CA SER A 2 13.94 14.93 -6.74
C SER A 2 12.48 15.30 -6.73
N ARG A 3 12.12 16.55 -6.98
CA ARG A 3 10.71 16.93 -7.00
C ARG A 3 9.91 16.15 -8.03
N ARG A 4 10.48 15.91 -9.21
CA ARG A 4 9.78 15.14 -10.23
C ARG A 4 9.56 13.71 -9.78
N VAL A 5 10.56 13.10 -9.15
CA VAL A 5 10.45 11.73 -8.65
C VAL A 5 9.46 11.69 -7.49
N GLU A 6 9.48 12.69 -6.62
CA GLU A 6 8.52 12.75 -5.52
C GLU A 6 7.10 12.84 -6.04
N ASP A 7 6.86 13.70 -7.04
CA ASP A 7 5.53 13.83 -7.64
C ASP A 7 5.09 12.53 -8.27
N GLU A 8 6.01 11.83 -8.91
CA GLU A 8 5.74 10.53 -9.51
C GLU A 8 5.30 9.52 -8.46
N LEU A 9 6.02 9.49 -7.33
CA LEU A 9 5.70 8.55 -6.25
C LEU A 9 4.39 8.91 -5.56
N ILE A 10 4.08 10.19 -5.43
CA ILE A 10 2.79 10.63 -4.90
C ILE A 10 1.66 10.13 -5.79
N ALA A 11 1.83 10.29 -7.11
CA ALA A 11 0.83 9.82 -8.06
C ALA A 11 0.64 8.31 -7.96
N ILE A 12 1.74 7.57 -7.82
CA ILE A 12 1.68 6.12 -7.67
C ILE A 12 0.90 5.74 -6.41
N ALA A 13 1.15 6.44 -5.30
CA ALA A 13 0.44 6.14 -4.05
C ALA A 13 -1.06 6.30 -4.23
N HIS A 14 -1.50 7.40 -4.84
CA HIS A 14 -2.91 7.64 -5.04
C HIS A 14 -3.53 6.72 -6.09
N ASP A 15 -2.79 6.39 -7.14
CA ASP A 15 -3.27 5.45 -8.16
C ASP A 15 -3.42 4.05 -7.57
N TRP A 16 -2.49 3.65 -6.71
CA TRP A 16 -2.56 2.33 -6.07
C TRP A 16 -3.77 2.27 -5.14
N ASP A 17 -4.05 3.36 -4.40
CA ASP A 17 -5.24 3.44 -3.57
C ASP A 17 -6.50 3.22 -4.41
N ARG A 18 -6.58 3.88 -5.56
CA ARG A 18 -7.73 3.72 -6.45
C ARG A 18 -7.84 2.30 -6.98
N ALA A 19 -6.70 1.68 -7.31
CA ALA A 19 -6.71 0.29 -7.77
C ALA A 19 -7.25 -0.64 -6.68
N MET A 20 -6.87 -0.39 -5.43
CA MET A 20 -7.34 -1.20 -4.31
C MET A 20 -8.87 -1.14 -4.19
N VAL A 21 -9.43 0.05 -4.28
CA VAL A 21 -10.90 0.22 -4.20
C VAL A 21 -11.58 -0.41 -5.39
N GLY A 22 -10.90 -0.49 -6.52
CA GLY A 22 -11.42 -1.17 -7.70
C GLY A 22 -11.45 -2.68 -7.57
N ASN A 23 -10.75 -3.24 -6.59
CA ASN A 23 -10.73 -4.68 -6.33
C ASN A 23 -10.31 -5.51 -7.54
N ASP A 24 -9.43 -4.97 -8.36
CA ASP A 24 -8.88 -5.61 -9.55
C ASP A 24 -7.47 -6.06 -9.23
N ALA A 25 -7.28 -7.37 -9.07
CA ALA A 25 -5.99 -7.93 -8.65
C ALA A 25 -4.88 -7.56 -9.63
N GLU A 26 -5.17 -7.54 -10.93
CA GLU A 26 -4.15 -7.21 -11.91
C GLU A 26 -3.71 -5.75 -11.79
N ALA A 27 -4.66 -4.84 -11.63
CA ALA A 27 -4.36 -3.42 -11.47
C ALA A 27 -3.57 -3.17 -10.19
N ILE A 28 -3.96 -3.84 -9.09
CA ILE A 28 -3.27 -3.72 -7.81
C ILE A 28 -1.84 -4.24 -7.94
N GLY A 29 -1.67 -5.39 -8.56
CA GLY A 29 -0.36 -6.04 -8.68
C GLY A 29 0.63 -5.27 -9.53
N ARG A 30 0.14 -4.36 -10.36
CA ARG A 30 1.02 -3.56 -11.22
C ARG A 30 2.01 -2.73 -10.41
N TYR A 31 1.65 -2.34 -9.20
CA TYR A 31 2.50 -1.49 -8.35
C TYR A 31 3.42 -2.29 -7.45
N MET A 32 3.31 -3.62 -7.50
CA MET A 32 4.07 -4.51 -6.63
C MET A 32 5.19 -5.19 -7.41
N ALA A 33 6.40 -5.20 -6.83
CA ALA A 33 7.47 -6.03 -7.36
C ALA A 33 7.11 -7.51 -7.14
N ASP A 34 7.74 -8.39 -7.90
CA ASP A 34 7.44 -9.82 -7.77
C ASP A 34 7.73 -10.35 -6.38
N ASP A 35 8.70 -9.76 -5.69
CA ASP A 35 9.05 -10.16 -4.33
C ASP A 35 8.45 -9.27 -3.25
N TRP A 36 7.39 -8.53 -3.58
CA TRP A 36 6.71 -7.68 -2.61
C TRP A 36 6.22 -8.49 -1.41
N VAL A 37 6.38 -7.88 -0.24
CA VAL A 37 5.95 -8.46 1.03
C VAL A 37 5.19 -7.39 1.81
N ILE A 38 4.15 -7.78 2.50
CA ILE A 38 3.44 -6.89 3.41
C ILE A 38 3.55 -7.45 4.83
N ILE A 39 3.84 -6.54 5.77
CA ILE A 39 3.80 -6.86 7.19
C ILE A 39 2.62 -6.08 7.75
N GLY A 40 1.60 -6.79 8.20
CA GLY A 40 0.39 -6.17 8.70
C GLY A 40 0.56 -5.62 10.11
N SER A 41 -0.45 -4.86 10.54
CA SER A 41 -0.42 -4.25 11.87
C SER A 41 -0.39 -5.30 12.99
N ASP A 42 -0.80 -6.52 12.68
CA ASP A 42 -0.78 -7.62 13.64
C ASP A 42 0.51 -8.44 13.56
N GLY A 43 1.45 -8.03 12.71
CA GLY A 43 2.73 -8.71 12.58
C GLY A 43 2.73 -9.83 11.56
N ARG A 44 1.60 -10.16 10.95
CA ARG A 44 1.56 -11.23 9.95
C ARG A 44 2.20 -10.77 8.66
N VAL A 45 2.86 -11.70 7.99
CA VAL A 45 3.59 -11.43 6.76
C VAL A 45 2.88 -12.12 5.61
N GLY A 46 2.65 -11.38 4.53
CA GLY A 46 2.05 -11.93 3.32
C GLY A 46 2.88 -11.60 2.10
N ASP A 47 2.77 -12.40 1.06
CA ASP A 47 3.45 -12.13 -0.19
C ASP A 47 2.47 -11.70 -1.27
N LYS A 48 3.01 -11.33 -2.43
CA LYS A 48 2.22 -10.80 -3.54
C LYS A 48 1.16 -11.80 -4.00
N ALA A 49 1.57 -13.05 -4.20
CA ALA A 49 0.65 -14.07 -4.72
C ALA A 49 -0.52 -14.31 -3.75
N THR A 50 -0.22 -14.38 -2.45
CA THR A 50 -1.26 -14.59 -1.45
C THR A 50 -2.21 -13.41 -1.39
N PHE A 51 -1.67 -12.18 -1.38
CA PHE A 51 -2.49 -10.99 -1.31
C PHE A 51 -3.42 -10.88 -2.52
N LEU A 52 -2.86 -11.03 -3.71
CA LEU A 52 -3.65 -10.91 -4.93
C LEU A 52 -4.65 -12.05 -5.06
N GLY A 53 -4.32 -13.23 -4.55
CA GLY A 53 -5.24 -14.35 -4.52
C GLY A 53 -6.47 -14.06 -3.66
N LEU A 54 -6.26 -13.40 -2.52
CA LEU A 54 -7.37 -13.00 -1.66
C LEU A 54 -8.28 -11.97 -2.35
N VAL A 55 -7.68 -11.03 -3.08
CA VAL A 55 -8.47 -10.05 -3.83
C VAL A 55 -9.25 -10.74 -4.96
N LYS A 56 -8.56 -11.60 -5.70
CA LYS A 56 -9.16 -12.28 -6.85
C LYS A 56 -10.34 -13.15 -6.44
N SER A 57 -10.23 -13.81 -5.30
CA SER A 57 -11.29 -14.69 -4.81
C SER A 57 -12.44 -13.94 -4.16
N GLY A 58 -12.26 -12.65 -3.88
CA GLY A 58 -13.26 -11.87 -3.16
C GLY A 58 -13.17 -12.01 -1.66
N ALA A 59 -12.18 -12.77 -1.15
CA ALA A 59 -12.02 -12.91 0.30
C ALA A 59 -11.60 -11.60 0.93
N LEU A 60 -10.86 -10.77 0.19
CA LEU A 60 -10.46 -9.45 0.65
C LEU A 60 -10.99 -8.41 -0.34
N THR A 61 -11.79 -7.48 0.16
CA THR A 61 -12.30 -6.39 -0.67
C THR A 61 -11.98 -5.07 0.00
N HIS A 62 -11.90 -4.02 -0.80
CA HIS A 62 -11.73 -2.66 -0.28
C HIS A 62 -12.79 -1.76 -0.86
N ASP A 63 -13.38 -0.93 0.00
CA ASP A 63 -14.29 0.14 -0.43
C ASP A 63 -13.79 1.49 0.02
N GLU A 64 -12.71 1.52 0.77
CA GLU A 64 -12.08 2.76 1.22
C GLU A 64 -10.57 2.53 1.27
N MET A 65 -9.81 3.46 0.69
CA MET A 65 -8.36 3.40 0.71
C MET A 65 -7.85 4.80 0.43
N THR A 66 -7.25 5.41 1.45
CA THR A 66 -6.73 6.78 1.33
C THR A 66 -5.33 6.84 1.88
N SER A 67 -4.57 7.79 1.37
CA SER A 67 -3.21 8.08 1.85
C SER A 67 -3.06 9.58 1.97
N GLU A 68 -2.59 10.03 3.11
CA GLU A 68 -2.34 11.45 3.35
C GLU A 68 -1.07 11.61 4.16
N ASP A 69 -0.59 12.84 4.27
CA ASP A 69 0.61 13.15 5.04
C ASP A 69 1.79 12.31 4.55
N LEU A 70 2.00 12.34 3.23
CA LEU A 70 3.04 11.53 2.61
C LEU A 70 4.42 12.16 2.86
N HIS A 71 5.36 11.32 3.31
CA HIS A 71 6.76 11.69 3.45
C HIS A 71 7.57 10.80 2.53
N ILE A 72 8.30 11.41 1.61
CA ILE A 72 9.01 10.69 0.56
C ILE A 72 10.50 11.01 0.64
N ARG A 73 11.32 9.95 0.64
CA ARG A 73 12.76 10.09 0.58
C ARG A 73 13.28 9.24 -0.55
N VAL A 74 14.10 9.83 -1.41
CA VAL A 74 14.60 9.14 -2.60
C VAL A 74 16.11 8.97 -2.47
N TYR A 75 16.56 7.75 -2.68
CA TYR A 75 17.97 7.37 -2.61
C TYR A 75 18.32 6.61 -3.88
N GLY A 76 18.62 7.36 -4.97
CA GLY A 76 18.91 6.73 -6.25
C GLY A 76 17.69 5.99 -6.79
N ASP A 77 17.82 4.69 -6.96
CA ASP A 77 16.73 3.85 -7.47
C ASP A 77 15.89 3.25 -6.36
N THR A 78 16.01 3.77 -5.14
CA THR A 78 15.21 3.32 -4.00
C THR A 78 14.53 4.52 -3.37
N ALA A 79 13.30 4.33 -2.91
CA ALA A 79 12.58 5.38 -2.22
C ALA A 79 11.81 4.80 -1.04
N VAL A 80 11.66 5.61 0.00
CA VAL A 80 10.85 5.26 1.16
C VAL A 80 9.68 6.23 1.20
N VAL A 81 8.46 5.70 1.25
CA VAL A 81 7.25 6.50 1.28
C VAL A 81 6.46 6.11 2.52
N SER A 82 6.28 7.05 3.44
CA SER A 82 5.43 6.81 4.59
C SER A 82 4.20 7.69 4.50
N ALA A 83 3.10 7.21 5.07
CA ALA A 83 1.83 7.92 4.96
C ALA A 83 0.93 7.52 6.11
N ARG A 84 -0.07 8.35 6.35
CA ARG A 84 -1.20 8.01 7.21
C ARG A 84 -2.33 7.59 6.28
N GLY A 85 -2.93 6.45 6.54
CA GLY A 85 -3.95 5.95 5.64
C GLY A 85 -5.13 5.36 6.36
N VAL A 86 -6.21 5.23 5.62
CA VAL A 86 -7.40 4.54 6.08
C VAL A 86 -7.70 3.47 5.05
N SER A 87 -7.92 2.25 5.52
CA SER A 87 -8.37 1.17 4.65
C SER A 87 -9.65 0.58 5.23
N GLY A 88 -10.57 0.23 4.37
CA GLY A 88 -11.83 -0.38 4.78
C GLY A 88 -12.34 -1.31 3.72
N GLY A 89 -13.15 -2.27 4.13
CA GLY A 89 -13.72 -3.25 3.24
C GLY A 89 -14.18 -4.47 4.00
N THR A 90 -13.99 -5.64 3.41
CA THR A 90 -14.35 -6.89 4.07
C THR A 90 -13.20 -7.89 3.95
N TYR A 91 -13.05 -8.71 4.97
CA TYR A 91 -12.14 -9.84 4.94
C TYR A 91 -12.94 -11.08 5.34
N ARG A 92 -13.08 -12.01 4.40
CA ARG A 92 -13.86 -13.23 4.57
C ARG A 92 -15.25 -12.93 5.10
N GLY A 93 -15.86 -11.87 4.53
CA GLY A 93 -17.23 -11.48 4.86
C GLY A 93 -17.36 -10.57 6.06
N GLN A 94 -16.28 -10.31 6.79
CA GLN A 94 -16.34 -9.42 7.96
C GLN A 94 -15.82 -8.04 7.62
N ALA A 95 -16.61 -7.03 7.94
CA ALA A 95 -16.24 -5.65 7.67
C ALA A 95 -15.06 -5.22 8.55
N PHE A 96 -14.15 -4.44 7.97
CA PHE A 96 -13.06 -3.85 8.73
C PHE A 96 -12.85 -2.40 8.33
N ARG A 97 -12.25 -1.64 9.20
CA ARG A 97 -11.78 -0.29 8.92
C ARG A 97 -10.61 0.00 9.84
N GLU A 98 -9.47 0.33 9.22
CA GLU A 98 -8.23 0.55 9.96
C GLU A 98 -7.65 1.91 9.62
N VAL A 99 -7.14 2.60 10.66
CA VAL A 99 -6.38 3.82 10.49
C VAL A 99 -4.94 3.46 10.85
N GLU A 100 -4.03 3.64 9.89
CA GLU A 100 -2.69 3.08 10.01
C GLU A 100 -1.64 4.04 9.49
N ARG A 101 -0.41 3.88 10.02
CA ARG A 101 0.79 4.41 9.37
C ARG A 101 1.31 3.32 8.45
N SER A 102 1.67 3.71 7.26
CA SER A 102 2.29 2.78 6.33
C SER A 102 3.70 3.24 6.02
N SER A 103 4.60 2.29 5.83
CA SER A 103 5.93 2.54 5.33
C SER A 103 6.13 1.63 4.15
N CYS A 104 6.41 2.21 2.98
CA CYS A 104 6.60 1.44 1.77
C CYS A 104 7.99 1.71 1.24
N VAL A 105 8.65 0.66 0.80
CA VAL A 105 9.94 0.77 0.11
C VAL A 105 9.68 0.49 -1.36
N PHE A 106 10.08 1.44 -2.20
CA PHE A 106 9.97 1.32 -3.65
C PHE A 106 11.35 1.20 -4.25
N VAL A 107 11.46 0.41 -5.31
CA VAL A 107 12.68 0.36 -6.11
C VAL A 107 12.31 0.61 -7.56
N ARG A 108 13.24 1.24 -8.29
CA ARG A 108 13.03 1.47 -9.72
C ARG A 108 13.63 0.31 -10.47
N GLN A 109 12.77 -0.41 -11.20
CA GLN A 109 13.14 -1.59 -11.96
C GLN A 109 12.69 -1.35 -13.40
N ALA A 110 13.61 -1.45 -14.34
CA ALA A 110 13.31 -1.23 -15.76
C ALA A 110 12.58 0.10 -15.98
N GLY A 111 13.01 1.14 -15.26
CA GLY A 111 12.44 2.46 -15.41
C GLY A 111 11.16 2.72 -14.66
N GLU A 112 10.63 1.74 -13.93
CA GLU A 112 9.36 1.88 -13.22
C GLU A 112 9.53 1.64 -11.74
N TRP A 113 8.85 2.45 -10.94
CA TRP A 113 8.85 2.29 -9.50
C TRP A 113 7.90 1.18 -9.09
N ARG A 114 8.41 0.23 -8.30
CA ARG A 114 7.61 -0.88 -7.78
C ARG A 114 7.85 -1.02 -6.30
N CYS A 115 6.80 -1.33 -5.57
CA CYS A 115 6.91 -1.51 -4.12
C CYS A 115 7.43 -2.90 -3.81
N VAL A 116 8.43 -2.98 -2.93
CA VAL A 116 8.99 -4.26 -2.49
C VAL A 116 8.57 -4.59 -1.06
N LEU A 117 8.15 -3.59 -0.29
CA LEU A 117 7.77 -3.81 1.10
C LEU A 117 6.74 -2.80 1.52
N THR A 118 5.67 -3.27 2.15
CA THR A 118 4.70 -2.44 2.84
C THR A 118 4.65 -2.90 4.29
N HIS A 119 4.83 -1.97 5.22
CA HIS A 119 4.75 -2.27 6.63
C HIS A 119 3.70 -1.36 7.26
N LEU A 120 2.75 -1.94 7.97
CA LEU A 120 1.63 -1.22 8.54
C LEU A 120 1.73 -1.21 10.06
N SER A 121 1.32 -0.08 10.63
CA SER A 121 1.27 0.07 12.08
C SER A 121 -0.04 0.77 12.41
N ARG A 122 -0.83 0.17 13.29
CA ARG A 122 -2.12 0.75 13.67
C ARG A 122 -1.89 1.99 14.52
N ILE A 123 -2.62 3.05 14.20
CA ILE A 123 -2.56 4.29 14.99
C ILE A 123 -3.50 4.14 16.18
N ALA A 124 -3.01 4.46 17.36
CA ALA A 124 -3.82 4.41 18.58
C ALA A 124 -4.93 5.45 18.50
N GLN A 125 -6.17 5.01 18.47
CA GLN A 125 -7.30 5.91 18.25
C GLN A 125 -7.64 6.72 19.50
N ASN A 126 -7.46 6.12 20.65
CA ASN A 126 -7.78 6.82 21.90
C ASN A 126 -6.86 8.00 22.15
N GLU A 127 -5.68 8.01 21.53
CA GLU A 127 -4.72 9.10 21.68
C GLU A 127 -5.11 10.31 20.84
N ALA A 128 -5.88 10.07 19.81
CA ALA A 128 -6.28 11.12 18.90
C ALA A 128 -7.28 12.07 19.54
N GLY A 129 -7.85 11.63 20.61
CA GLY A 129 -8.86 12.41 21.34
C GLY A 129 -8.33 13.72 21.76
#